data_9b37ba403e5aacb0f2a7b246b4f513f8
#
_entry.id   9b37ba403e5aacb0f2a7b246b4f513f8
#
_cell.length_a   1.000
_cell.length_b   1.000
_cell.length_c   1.000
_cell.angle_alpha   90.00
_cell.angle_beta   90.00
_cell.angle_gamma   90.00
#
_symmetry.space_group_name_H-M   'P 1'
#
loop_
_entity.id
_entity.type
_entity.pdbx_description
1 polymer ?
#
loop_
_entity_poly.entity_id
_entity_poly.type
_entity_poly.pdbx_seq_one_letter_code
_entity_poly.pdbx_strand_id
1 'polypeptide(L)'
;MSSANPQANPRTNPAIHTPYGKDHPTALSTPKVERELVHQRRITLNGYVRNDGLFHIEAELTDHKTYPFPSDFRGEVTPDLPVHHMILQITITKERVITAAEAITVT
;
A
#
# COMPACT_ATOMS: atom_id res chain seq x y z
N MET A 1 9.05 -7.02 10.26
CA MET A 1 8.53 -7.06 11.12
C MET A 1 7.59 -7.50 11.57
N SER A 2 7.43 -7.75 11.86
CA SER A 2 6.43 -8.03 12.30
C SER A 2 6.07 -7.57 13.04
N SER A 3 6.29 -7.51 13.31
CA SER A 3 5.89 -7.31 14.21
C SER A 3 4.90 -7.11 14.86
N ALA A 4 4.15 -7.00 14.45
CA ALA A 4 3.02 -6.83 15.25
C ALA A 4 2.81 -8.04 16.11
N ASN A 5 2.62 -7.84 17.33
CA ASN A 5 2.24 -8.89 18.24
C ASN A 5 0.82 -9.32 17.90
N PRO A 6 0.62 -10.56 17.44
CA PRO A 6 -0.73 -10.96 17.03
C PRO A 6 -1.73 -11.02 18.17
N GLN A 7 -1.29 -11.11 19.43
CA GLN A 7 -2.19 -11.07 20.55
C GLN A 7 -2.60 -9.65 20.95
N ALA A 8 -1.88 -8.67 20.49
CA ALA A 8 -2.23 -7.29 20.76
C ALA A 8 -3.30 -6.83 19.79
N ASN A 9 -4.36 -6.25 20.32
CA ASN A 9 -5.38 -5.61 19.50
C ASN A 9 -5.18 -4.09 19.57
N PRO A 10 -4.50 -3.49 18.60
CA PRO A 10 -4.21 -2.06 18.69
C PRO A 10 -5.44 -1.19 18.66
N ARG A 11 -6.58 -1.71 18.19
CA ARG A 11 -7.82 -0.95 18.18
C ARG A 11 -8.45 -0.82 19.55
N THR A 12 -8.18 -1.77 20.45
CA THR A 12 -8.73 -1.75 21.79
C THR A 12 -7.73 -1.28 22.83
N ASN A 13 -6.47 -1.18 22.44
CA ASN A 13 -5.42 -0.75 23.37
C ASN A 13 -4.45 0.21 22.66
N PRO A 14 -4.92 1.44 22.40
CA PRO A 14 -4.07 2.40 21.70
C PRO A 14 -2.89 2.91 22.50
N ALA A 15 -2.87 2.65 23.81
CA ALA A 15 -1.78 3.09 24.68
C ALA A 15 -0.64 2.06 24.77
N ILE A 16 -0.58 1.09 23.87
CA ILE A 16 0.52 0.15 23.81
C ILE A 16 1.84 0.88 23.63
N HIS A 17 2.85 0.40 24.34
CA HIS A 17 4.20 0.94 24.20
C HIS A 17 4.71 0.77 22.76
N THR A 18 5.20 1.85 22.16
CA THR A 18 5.69 1.88 20.79
C THR A 18 7.06 2.56 20.75
N PRO A 19 7.81 2.47 19.63
CA PRO A 19 9.06 3.21 19.49
C PRO A 19 8.88 4.74 19.49
N TYR A 20 7.64 5.21 19.42
CA TYR A 20 7.36 6.66 19.42
C TYR A 20 7.05 7.20 20.82
N GLY A 21 7.11 6.37 21.86
CA GLY A 21 6.77 6.73 23.21
C GLY A 21 5.68 5.83 23.74
N LYS A 22 5.69 5.59 25.06
CA LYS A 22 4.81 4.56 25.64
C LYS A 22 3.33 4.86 25.55
N ASP A 23 2.97 6.14 25.47
CA ASP A 23 1.56 6.55 25.40
C ASP A 23 1.13 7.00 24.02
N HIS A 24 1.98 6.76 23.02
CA HIS A 24 1.66 7.17 21.65
C HIS A 24 0.68 6.18 21.02
N PRO A 25 -0.52 6.64 20.60
CA PRO A 25 -1.47 5.72 19.98
C PRO A 25 -0.94 5.20 18.63
N THR A 26 -1.16 3.92 18.39
CA THR A 26 -0.76 3.26 17.15
C THR A 26 -1.93 2.76 16.33
N ALA A 27 -3.15 3.07 16.74
CA ALA A 27 -4.35 2.65 16.04
C ALA A 27 -5.42 3.72 16.15
N LEU A 28 -6.28 3.74 15.14
CA LEU A 28 -7.45 4.61 15.13
C LEU A 28 -8.57 3.98 15.95
N SER A 29 -9.42 4.85 16.51
CA SER A 29 -10.65 4.36 17.14
C SER A 29 -11.57 3.80 16.06
N THR A 30 -12.17 2.65 16.36
CA THR A 30 -13.12 2.03 15.46
C THR A 30 -14.52 2.14 16.05
N PRO A 31 -15.50 2.73 15.34
CA PRO A 31 -16.86 2.78 15.82
C PRO A 31 -17.43 1.39 16.07
N LYS A 32 -18.33 1.28 17.05
CA LYS A 32 -18.99 0.01 17.38
C LYS A 32 -20.21 -0.20 16.50
N VAL A 33 -19.98 -0.24 15.20
CA VAL A 33 -21.01 -0.53 14.20
C VAL A 33 -20.47 -1.57 13.26
N GLU A 34 -21.38 -2.36 12.70
CA GLU A 34 -20.97 -3.31 11.68
C GLU A 34 -20.60 -2.54 10.41
N ARG A 35 -19.58 -3.01 9.74
CA ARG A 35 -19.13 -2.43 8.47
C ARG A 35 -18.57 -3.50 7.58
N GLU A 36 -18.68 -3.30 6.28
CA GLU A 36 -18.22 -4.22 5.28
C GLU A 36 -17.16 -3.55 4.42
N LEU A 37 -16.04 -4.23 4.24
CA LEU A 37 -15.02 -3.75 3.33
C LEU A 37 -15.54 -3.94 1.90
N VAL A 38 -15.60 -2.86 1.12
CA VAL A 38 -16.11 -2.92 -0.26
C VAL A 38 -15.05 -2.58 -1.29
N HIS A 39 -13.96 -1.92 -0.90
CA HIS A 39 -12.91 -1.53 -1.82
C HIS A 39 -11.60 -1.37 -1.05
N GLN A 40 -10.52 -1.82 -1.66
CA GLN A 40 -9.18 -1.67 -1.06
C GLN A 40 -8.20 -1.18 -2.11
N ARG A 41 -7.48 -0.11 -1.78
CA ARG A 41 -6.33 0.35 -2.56
C ARG A 41 -5.07 0.05 -1.78
N ARG A 42 -4.11 -0.54 -2.45
CA ARG A 42 -2.78 -0.76 -1.90
C ARG A 42 -1.75 -0.02 -2.72
N ILE A 43 -0.86 0.67 -2.04
CA ILE A 43 0.28 1.34 -2.67
C ILE A 43 1.52 0.86 -1.94
N THR A 44 2.46 0.29 -2.69
CA THR A 44 3.74 -0.14 -2.17
C THR A 44 4.83 0.70 -2.82
N LEU A 45 5.69 1.29 -2.00
CA LEU A 45 6.84 2.06 -2.46
C LEU A 45 8.11 1.45 -1.89
N ASN A 46 9.08 1.17 -2.74
CA ASN A 46 10.39 0.67 -2.33
C ASN A 46 11.47 1.59 -2.87
N GLY A 47 12.39 2.00 -2.00
CA GLY A 47 13.52 2.79 -2.38
C GLY A 47 14.79 1.97 -2.31
N TYR A 48 15.65 2.10 -3.31
CA TYR A 48 16.91 1.38 -3.40
C TYR A 48 18.07 2.33 -3.60
N VAL A 49 19.19 2.04 -2.97
CA VAL A 49 20.47 2.66 -3.29
C VAL A 49 21.21 1.69 -4.20
N ARG A 50 21.58 2.16 -5.39
CA ARG A 50 22.26 1.33 -6.39
C ARG A 50 23.76 1.41 -6.19
N ASN A 51 24.47 0.38 -6.65
CA ASN A 51 25.94 0.37 -6.55
C ASN A 51 26.61 1.31 -7.58
N ASP A 52 25.84 1.86 -8.52
CA ASP A 52 26.36 2.88 -9.46
C ASP A 52 26.15 4.30 -8.94
N GLY A 53 25.72 4.45 -7.67
CA GLY A 53 25.55 5.77 -7.05
C GLY A 53 24.22 6.44 -7.31
N LEU A 54 23.33 5.77 -8.00
CA LEU A 54 21.98 6.30 -8.26
C LEU A 54 20.98 5.73 -7.26
N PHE A 55 19.83 6.38 -7.15
CA PHE A 55 18.70 5.89 -6.37
C PHE A 55 17.62 5.38 -7.30
N HIS A 56 16.89 4.40 -6.85
CA HIS A 56 15.85 3.75 -7.64
C HIS A 56 14.62 3.61 -6.76
N ILE A 57 13.48 4.07 -7.25
CA ILE A 57 12.21 3.98 -6.53
C ILE A 57 11.22 3.21 -7.41
N GLU A 58 10.61 2.19 -6.82
CA GLU A 58 9.55 1.45 -7.47
C GLU A 58 8.24 1.68 -6.71
N ALA A 59 7.17 1.82 -7.43
CA ALA A 59 5.83 1.97 -6.87
C ALA A 59 4.88 1.01 -7.56
N GLU A 60 4.00 0.43 -6.78
CA GLU A 60 2.93 -0.41 -7.31
C GLU A 60 1.63 -0.04 -6.64
N LEU A 61 0.59 0.15 -7.45
CA LEU A 61 -0.76 0.46 -6.98
C LEU A 61 -1.72 -0.60 -7.49
N THR A 62 -2.53 -1.15 -6.60
CA THR A 62 -3.63 -2.05 -6.96
C THR A 62 -4.91 -1.61 -6.28
N ASP A 63 -6.03 -1.69 -7.01
CA ASP A 63 -7.37 -1.48 -6.49
C ASP A 63 -8.16 -2.77 -6.64
N HIS A 64 -8.80 -3.20 -5.57
CA HIS A 64 -9.69 -4.37 -5.58
C HIS A 64 -11.04 -4.01 -5.00
N LYS A 65 -12.09 -4.56 -5.59
CA LYS A 65 -13.41 -4.59 -4.98
C LYS A 65 -13.60 -5.94 -4.31
N THR A 66 -14.45 -6.00 -3.30
CA THR A 66 -14.70 -7.25 -2.57
C THR A 66 -15.88 -8.03 -3.13
N TYR A 67 -16.46 -7.55 -4.22
CA TYR A 67 -17.59 -8.17 -4.89
C TYR A 67 -17.36 -8.16 -6.41
N PRO A 68 -17.90 -9.13 -7.15
CA PRO A 68 -17.76 -9.14 -8.60
C PRO A 68 -18.57 -8.01 -9.22
N PHE A 69 -18.11 -7.47 -10.32
CA PHE A 69 -18.85 -6.45 -11.06
C PHE A 69 -18.54 -6.58 -12.56
N PRO A 70 -19.48 -6.12 -13.42
CA PRO A 70 -19.27 -6.20 -14.86
C PRO A 70 -18.30 -5.11 -15.34
N SER A 71 -17.55 -5.43 -16.38
CA SER A 71 -16.67 -4.48 -17.06
C SER A 71 -16.88 -4.64 -18.56
N ASP A 72 -16.98 -3.52 -19.28
CA ASP A 72 -17.22 -3.53 -20.72
C ASP A 72 -16.09 -4.18 -21.50
N PHE A 73 -14.85 -4.12 -20.97
CA PHE A 73 -13.67 -4.60 -21.69
C PHE A 73 -13.14 -5.92 -21.16
N ARG A 74 -13.48 -6.31 -19.94
CA ARG A 74 -12.87 -7.44 -19.26
C ARG A 74 -13.86 -8.53 -18.89
N GLY A 75 -15.15 -8.31 -19.18
CA GLY A 75 -16.21 -9.18 -18.68
C GLY A 75 -16.42 -8.98 -17.19
N GLU A 76 -16.65 -10.04 -16.45
CA GLU A 76 -16.83 -9.94 -15.02
C GLU A 76 -15.47 -9.85 -14.32
N VAL A 77 -15.30 -8.84 -13.47
CA VAL A 77 -14.11 -8.67 -12.65
C VAL A 77 -14.42 -9.21 -11.26
N THR A 78 -13.72 -10.26 -10.87
CA THR A 78 -13.90 -10.91 -9.56
C THR A 78 -13.00 -10.27 -8.51
N PRO A 79 -13.27 -10.49 -7.20
CA PRO A 79 -12.48 -9.83 -6.15
C PRO A 79 -10.98 -10.14 -6.16
N ASP A 80 -10.57 -11.26 -6.71
CA ASP A 80 -9.16 -11.62 -6.82
C ASP A 80 -8.42 -10.89 -7.94
N LEU A 81 -9.15 -10.23 -8.83
CA LEU A 81 -8.57 -9.47 -9.93
C LEU A 81 -8.59 -7.98 -9.60
N PRO A 82 -7.50 -7.25 -9.86
CA PRO A 82 -7.51 -5.81 -9.61
C PRO A 82 -8.37 -5.08 -10.64
N VAL A 83 -9.08 -4.05 -10.16
CA VAL A 83 -9.77 -3.08 -11.03
C VAL A 83 -8.74 -2.22 -11.73
N HIS A 84 -7.74 -1.77 -10.97
CA HIS A 84 -6.60 -0.99 -11.46
C HIS A 84 -5.32 -1.60 -10.95
N HIS A 85 -4.31 -1.66 -11.82
CA HIS A 85 -2.99 -2.11 -11.46
C HIS A 85 -1.97 -1.31 -12.25
N MET A 86 -1.15 -0.55 -11.56
CA MET A 86 -0.15 0.32 -12.17
C MET A 86 1.19 0.11 -11.50
N ILE A 87 2.25 0.20 -12.27
CA ILE A 87 3.61 0.07 -11.79
C ILE A 87 4.41 1.26 -12.32
N LEU A 88 5.22 1.85 -11.45
CA LEU A 88 6.08 2.97 -11.79
C LEU A 88 7.47 2.73 -11.27
N GLN A 89 8.46 3.14 -12.05
CA GLN A 89 9.85 3.07 -11.66
C GLN A 89 10.55 4.35 -12.06
N ILE A 90 11.33 4.94 -11.16
CA ILE A 90 12.16 6.10 -11.46
C ILE A 90 13.58 5.90 -10.97
N THR A 91 14.52 6.53 -11.68
CA THR A 91 15.92 6.59 -11.28
C THR A 91 16.30 8.04 -11.02
N ILE A 92 16.95 8.32 -9.91
CA ILE A 92 17.24 9.68 -9.45
C ILE A 92 18.72 9.76 -9.08
N THR A 93 19.34 10.89 -9.44
CA THR A 93 20.72 11.18 -9.02
C THR A 93 20.76 11.71 -7.58
N LYS A 94 21.99 11.82 -7.02
CA LYS A 94 22.20 12.45 -5.71
C LYS A 94 21.72 13.88 -5.68
N GLU A 95 21.76 14.57 -6.81
CA GLU A 95 21.29 15.95 -6.96
C GLU A 95 19.79 16.05 -7.17
N ARG A 96 19.06 14.91 -7.02
CA ARG A 96 17.61 14.84 -7.13
C ARG A 96 17.08 15.10 -8.55
N VAL A 97 17.88 14.70 -9.55
CA VAL A 97 17.48 14.79 -10.94
C VAL A 97 16.98 13.41 -11.39
N ILE A 98 15.79 13.35 -11.95
CA ILE A 98 15.24 12.12 -12.52
C ILE A 98 15.93 11.89 -13.87
N THR A 99 16.61 10.75 -14.00
CA THR A 99 17.32 10.40 -15.23
C THR A 99 16.60 9.34 -16.04
N ALA A 100 15.67 8.61 -15.43
CA ALA A 100 14.88 7.61 -16.14
C ALA A 100 13.55 7.44 -15.41
N ALA A 101 12.51 7.19 -16.18
CA ALA A 101 11.18 6.89 -15.63
C ALA A 101 10.48 5.92 -16.56
N GLU A 102 9.78 4.97 -15.98
CA GLU A 102 8.98 4.01 -16.71
C GLU A 102 7.69 3.79 -15.95
N ALA A 103 6.58 3.73 -16.67
CA ALA A 103 5.27 3.48 -16.08
C ALA A 103 4.51 2.49 -16.93
N ILE A 104 3.84 1.56 -16.27
CA ILE A 104 3.01 0.55 -16.92
C ILE A 104 1.64 0.58 -16.27
N THR A 105 0.61 0.67 -17.10
CA THR A 105 -0.76 0.41 -16.67
C THR A 105 -1.09 -1.02 -17.07
N VAL A 106 -1.20 -1.91 -16.09
CA VAL A 106 -1.51 -3.33 -16.37
C VAL A 106 -3.00 -3.45 -16.67
N THR A 107 -3.80 -2.75 -15.93
CA THR A 107 -5.24 -2.70 -16.15
C THR A 107 -5.89 -1.52 -15.41
#